data_d602337bd888ee268d9d05bd6d6e2d55
#
_entry.id   d602337bd888ee268d9d05bd6d6e2d55
#
_cell.length_a   1.000
_cell.length_b   1.000
_cell.length_c   1.000
_cell.angle_alpha   90.00
_cell.angle_beta   90.00
_cell.angle_gamma   90.00
#
_symmetry.space_group_name_H-M   'P 1'
#
loop_
_entity.id
_entity.type
_entity.pdbx_description
1 polymer ?
#
loop_
_entity_poly.entity_id
_entity_poly.type
_entity_poly.pdbx_seq_one_letter_code
_entity_poly.pdbx_strand_id
1 'polypeptide(L)'
;MAKYLFVYHGGKPPAHPADTKAVMDAWGAWFGSMGAAVIDGGNPVGPSSTVRSDGSLVDGGGANPASGYSLIEATSLADAHKKAAGCPLLKAGGTIEIAQAMDM
;
A
#
# COMPACT_ATOMS: atom_id res chain seq x y z
N MET A 1 -10.74 3.10 17.49
CA MET A 1 -10.54 3.22 16.04
C MET A 1 -10.09 1.89 15.47
N ALA A 2 -10.45 1.61 14.24
CA ALA A 2 -10.07 0.35 13.60
C ALA A 2 -8.75 0.50 12.84
N LYS A 3 -8.08 -0.63 12.64
CA LYS A 3 -6.87 -0.71 11.83
C LYS A 3 -7.24 -1.24 10.45
N TYR A 4 -6.61 -0.67 9.42
CA TYR A 4 -6.83 -1.07 8.03
C TYR A 4 -5.50 -1.39 7.37
N LEU A 5 -5.45 -2.55 6.74
CA LEU A 5 -4.32 -2.91 5.91
C LEU A 5 -4.50 -2.26 4.54
N PHE A 6 -3.53 -1.47 4.14
CA PHE A 6 -3.45 -0.91 2.79
C PHE A 6 -2.47 -1.77 2.00
N VAL A 7 -2.98 -2.47 1.00
CA VAL A 7 -2.14 -3.27 0.10
C VAL A 7 -2.04 -2.52 -1.22
N TYR A 8 -0.83 -2.14 -1.56
CA TYR A 8 -0.56 -1.42 -2.80
C TYR A 8 -0.36 -2.41 -3.93
N HIS A 9 -0.92 -2.11 -5.10
CA HIS A 9 -0.79 -2.92 -6.29
C HIS A 9 -0.36 -2.05 -7.46
N GLY A 10 0.61 -2.53 -8.24
CA GLY A 10 1.07 -1.84 -9.42
C GLY A 10 1.86 -0.58 -9.08
N GLY A 11 1.64 0.47 -9.87
CA GLY A 11 2.41 1.70 -9.79
C GLY A 11 3.65 1.63 -10.65
N LYS A 12 3.89 2.69 -11.43
CA LYS A 12 5.10 2.79 -12.25
C LYS A 12 6.18 3.52 -11.48
N PRO A 13 7.43 3.02 -11.49
CA PRO A 13 8.53 3.78 -10.91
C PRO A 13 8.77 5.05 -11.73
N PRO A 14 9.43 6.07 -11.16
CA PRO A 14 9.77 7.29 -11.89
C PRO A 14 10.57 6.95 -13.16
N ALA A 15 10.25 7.63 -14.28
CA ALA A 15 10.94 7.42 -15.54
C ALA A 15 12.40 7.91 -15.50
N HIS A 16 12.69 8.89 -14.65
CA HIS A 16 14.02 9.46 -14.51
C HIS A 16 14.46 9.40 -13.05
N PRO A 17 15.76 9.08 -12.78
CA PRO A 17 16.27 9.07 -11.41
C PRO A 17 16.09 10.40 -10.68
N ALA A 18 16.10 11.52 -11.40
CA ALA A 18 15.87 12.83 -10.82
C ALA A 18 14.48 12.98 -10.18
N ASP A 19 13.49 12.23 -10.66
CA ASP A 19 12.12 12.27 -10.15
C ASP A 19 11.92 11.41 -8.89
N THR A 20 12.89 10.56 -8.57
CA THR A 20 12.80 9.67 -7.40
C THR A 20 12.62 10.45 -6.11
N LYS A 21 13.40 11.55 -5.95
CA LYS A 21 13.29 12.38 -4.75
C LYS A 21 11.90 13.00 -4.63
N ALA A 22 11.34 13.50 -5.73
CA ALA A 22 10.01 14.09 -5.71
C ALA A 22 8.94 13.08 -5.32
N VAL A 23 9.05 11.84 -5.80
CA VAL A 23 8.15 10.75 -5.44
C VAL A 23 8.27 10.40 -3.96
N MET A 24 9.49 10.26 -3.46
CA MET A 24 9.74 9.97 -2.04
C MET A 24 9.22 11.10 -1.15
N ASP A 25 9.42 12.36 -1.56
CA ASP A 25 8.90 13.52 -0.82
C ASP A 25 7.37 13.50 -0.79
N ALA A 26 6.72 13.12 -1.89
CA ALA A 26 5.26 13.02 -1.96
C ALA A 26 4.71 11.94 -1.01
N TRP A 27 5.36 10.79 -0.94
CA TRP A 27 5.01 9.74 0.01
C TRP A 27 5.18 10.21 1.46
N GLY A 28 6.30 10.87 1.75
CA GLY A 28 6.56 11.45 3.07
C GLY A 28 5.51 12.47 3.46
N ALA A 29 5.09 13.33 2.54
CA ALA A 29 4.05 14.32 2.78
C ALA A 29 2.69 13.65 3.03
N TRP A 30 2.36 12.59 2.30
CA TRP A 30 1.12 11.85 2.50
C TRP A 30 1.09 11.19 3.88
N PHE A 31 2.16 10.47 4.25
CA PHE A 31 2.25 9.87 5.59
C PHE A 31 2.21 10.97 6.67
N GLY A 32 2.90 12.09 6.45
CA GLY A 32 2.88 13.21 7.39
C GLY A 32 1.49 13.80 7.57
N SER A 33 0.68 13.84 6.53
CA SER A 33 -0.69 14.35 6.60
C SER A 33 -1.61 13.46 7.45
N MET A 34 -1.31 12.17 7.54
CA MET A 34 -2.05 11.23 8.37
C MET A 34 -1.53 11.19 9.82
N GLY A 35 -0.27 11.56 10.03
CA GLY A 35 0.32 11.66 11.36
C GLY A 35 0.22 10.37 12.17
N ALA A 36 -0.38 10.45 13.36
CA ALA A 36 -0.51 9.33 14.28
C ALA A 36 -1.40 8.18 13.74
N ALA A 37 -2.17 8.41 12.69
CA ALA A 37 -2.96 7.36 12.06
C ALA A 37 -2.09 6.32 11.36
N VAL A 38 -0.84 6.65 11.02
CA VAL A 38 0.10 5.68 10.45
C VAL A 38 0.64 4.81 11.57
N ILE A 39 0.12 3.60 11.69
CA ILE A 39 0.58 2.62 12.69
C ILE A 39 1.91 2.02 12.23
N ASP A 40 1.97 1.65 10.95
CA ASP A 40 3.17 1.14 10.30
C ASP A 40 3.14 1.62 8.84
N GLY A 41 4.12 2.43 8.47
CA GLY A 41 4.24 2.89 7.08
C GLY A 41 4.53 1.76 6.10
N GLY A 42 5.03 0.65 6.60
CA GLY A 42 5.30 -0.53 5.79
C GLY A 42 6.49 -0.36 4.87
N ASN A 43 6.51 -1.20 3.85
CA ASN A 43 7.62 -1.25 2.91
C ASN A 43 7.12 -1.60 1.51
N PRO A 44 7.83 -1.18 0.46
CA PRO A 44 7.65 -1.80 -0.84
C PRO A 44 8.09 -3.27 -0.75
N VAL A 45 7.45 -4.12 -1.54
CA VAL A 45 7.79 -5.54 -1.58
C VAL A 45 8.31 -5.93 -2.97
N GLY A 46 9.23 -6.86 -2.98
CA GLY A 46 9.82 -7.39 -4.20
C GLY A 46 8.98 -8.49 -4.84
N PRO A 47 9.59 -9.28 -5.74
CA PRO A 47 8.90 -10.37 -6.40
C PRO A 47 8.29 -11.34 -5.39
N SER A 48 7.07 -11.78 -5.67
CA SER A 48 6.31 -12.65 -4.77
C SER A 48 6.27 -14.09 -5.27
N SER A 49 5.85 -14.98 -4.40
CA SER A 49 5.48 -16.35 -4.73
C SER A 49 4.21 -16.68 -3.95
N THR A 50 3.48 -17.67 -4.40
CA THR A 50 2.22 -18.06 -3.78
C THR A 50 2.28 -19.52 -3.36
N VAL A 51 1.91 -19.79 -2.11
CA VAL A 51 1.73 -21.16 -1.62
C VAL A 51 0.25 -21.51 -1.80
N ARG A 52 -0.03 -22.56 -2.55
CA ARG A 52 -1.41 -23.02 -2.78
C ARG A 52 -1.92 -23.82 -1.58
N SER A 53 -3.22 -24.07 -1.57
CA SER A 53 -3.87 -24.81 -0.47
C SER A 53 -3.32 -26.23 -0.29
N ASP A 54 -2.78 -26.84 -1.34
CA ASP A 54 -2.14 -28.16 -1.28
C ASP A 54 -0.67 -28.11 -0.83
N GLY A 55 -0.16 -26.91 -0.52
CA GLY A 55 1.23 -26.68 -0.11
C GLY A 55 2.21 -26.45 -1.25
N SER A 56 1.77 -26.55 -2.51
CA SER A 56 2.65 -26.32 -3.65
C SER A 56 2.95 -24.83 -3.83
N LEU A 57 4.09 -24.54 -4.45
CA LEU A 57 4.58 -23.18 -4.65
C LEU A 57 4.42 -22.77 -6.10
N VAL A 58 3.96 -21.54 -6.32
CA VAL A 58 3.82 -20.93 -7.65
C VAL A 58 4.55 -19.60 -7.64
N ASP A 59 5.29 -19.29 -8.71
CA ASP A 59 5.92 -17.98 -8.88
C ASP A 59 4.85 -16.88 -9.01
N GLY A 60 5.08 -15.74 -8.36
CA GLY A 60 4.25 -14.57 -8.47
C GLY A 60 3.05 -14.57 -7.55
N GLY A 61 2.33 -13.47 -7.57
CA GLY A 61 1.14 -13.19 -6.76
C GLY A 61 -0.14 -13.14 -7.59
N GLY A 62 -0.16 -13.79 -8.76
CA GLY A 62 -1.29 -13.76 -9.67
C GLY A 62 -1.24 -12.55 -10.60
N ALA A 63 -2.40 -12.16 -11.12
CA ALA A 63 -2.52 -11.09 -12.11
C ALA A 63 -2.28 -9.69 -11.53
N ASN A 64 -2.43 -9.52 -10.21
CA ASN A 64 -2.30 -8.22 -9.56
C ASN A 64 -1.52 -8.39 -8.24
N PRO A 65 -0.20 -8.66 -8.32
CA PRO A 65 0.57 -8.90 -7.10
C PRO A 65 0.73 -7.63 -6.26
N ALA A 66 0.92 -7.80 -4.96
CA ALA A 66 1.19 -6.70 -4.06
C ALA A 66 2.52 -6.04 -4.40
N SER A 67 2.56 -4.70 -4.36
CA SER A 67 3.79 -3.92 -4.55
C SER A 67 4.28 -3.25 -3.25
N GLY A 68 3.48 -3.30 -2.20
CA GLY A 68 3.82 -2.74 -0.90
C GLY A 68 2.66 -2.83 0.07
N TYR A 69 2.86 -2.33 1.28
CA TYR A 69 1.80 -2.33 2.29
C TYR A 69 2.01 -1.22 3.31
N SER A 70 0.92 -0.85 3.96
CA SER A 70 0.92 0.02 5.15
C SER A 70 -0.20 -0.42 6.09
N LEU A 71 -0.09 -0.08 7.37
CA LEU A 71 -1.14 -0.29 8.35
C LEU A 71 -1.58 1.07 8.88
N ILE A 72 -2.85 1.42 8.65
CA ILE A 72 -3.39 2.75 8.92
C ILE A 72 -4.59 2.63 9.86
N GLU A 73 -4.67 3.53 10.83
CA GLU A 73 -5.81 3.64 11.73
C GLU A 73 -6.84 4.59 11.13
N ALA A 74 -8.12 4.23 11.21
CA ALA A 74 -9.20 5.08 10.70
C ALA A 74 -10.47 4.84 11.51
N THR A 75 -11.39 5.81 11.47
CA THR A 75 -12.65 5.72 12.22
C THR A 75 -13.65 4.79 11.54
N SER A 76 -13.52 4.60 10.23
CA SER A 76 -14.42 3.79 9.41
C SER A 76 -13.74 3.44 8.10
N LEU A 77 -14.32 2.53 7.33
CA LEU A 77 -13.85 2.24 5.97
C LEU A 77 -13.91 3.48 5.08
N ALA A 78 -14.96 4.29 5.21
CA ALA A 78 -15.07 5.54 4.47
C ALA A 78 -13.94 6.51 4.80
N ASP A 79 -13.54 6.61 6.07
CA ASP A 79 -12.41 7.43 6.49
C ASP A 79 -11.08 6.88 5.94
N ALA A 80 -10.91 5.56 5.92
CA ALA A 80 -9.74 4.91 5.32
C ALA A 80 -9.65 5.23 3.82
N HIS A 81 -10.79 5.20 3.10
CA HIS A 81 -10.84 5.58 1.69
C HIS A 81 -10.41 7.03 1.47
N LYS A 82 -10.87 7.95 2.31
CA LYS A 82 -10.48 9.36 2.24
C LYS A 82 -8.97 9.52 2.40
N LYS A 83 -8.38 8.82 3.35
CA LYS A 83 -6.93 8.86 3.57
C LYS A 83 -6.18 8.30 2.36
N ALA A 84 -6.66 7.19 1.81
CA ALA A 84 -6.04 6.54 0.65
C ALA A 84 -6.09 7.41 -0.60
N ALA A 85 -7.12 8.23 -0.75
CA ALA A 85 -7.31 9.07 -1.95
C ALA A 85 -6.17 10.05 -2.19
N GLY A 86 -5.40 10.38 -1.15
CA GLY A 86 -4.24 11.26 -1.26
C GLY A 86 -2.92 10.54 -1.59
N CYS A 87 -2.95 9.23 -1.73
CA CYS A 87 -1.71 8.45 -1.91
C CYS A 87 -1.07 8.70 -3.28
N PRO A 88 0.24 8.97 -3.34
CA PRO A 88 0.94 9.18 -4.60
C PRO A 88 0.89 7.99 -5.57
N LEU A 89 0.68 6.77 -5.06
CA LEU A 89 0.59 5.56 -5.88
C LEU A 89 -0.51 5.68 -6.95
N LEU A 90 -1.61 6.36 -6.62
CA LEU A 90 -2.74 6.49 -7.54
C LEU A 90 -2.35 7.28 -8.79
N LYS A 91 -1.50 8.29 -8.65
CA LYS A 91 -0.98 9.07 -9.77
C LYS A 91 -0.02 8.26 -10.65
N ALA A 92 0.59 7.24 -10.08
CA ALA A 92 1.49 6.34 -10.79
C ALA A 92 0.75 5.16 -11.44
N GLY A 93 -0.57 5.17 -11.44
CA GLY A 93 -1.41 4.13 -12.05
C GLY A 93 -1.64 2.91 -11.17
N GLY A 94 -1.21 2.96 -9.91
CA GLY A 94 -1.44 1.87 -8.97
C GLY A 94 -2.83 1.93 -8.32
N THR A 95 -3.15 0.90 -7.57
CA THR A 95 -4.39 0.79 -6.79
C THR A 95 -4.07 0.44 -5.34
N ILE A 96 -5.01 0.73 -4.45
CA ILE A 96 -4.90 0.40 -3.04
C ILE A 96 -6.08 -0.48 -2.65
N GLU A 97 -5.78 -1.68 -2.20
CA GLU A 97 -6.76 -2.56 -1.60
C GLU A 97 -6.79 -2.28 -0.11
N ILE A 98 -7.97 -2.03 0.45
CA ILE A 98 -8.14 -1.66 1.85
C ILE A 98 -8.97 -2.72 2.54
N ALA A 99 -8.42 -3.32 3.58
CA ALA A 99 -9.11 -4.34 4.34
C ALA A 99 -8.94 -4.07 5.84
N GLN A 100 -10.03 -4.14 6.59
CA GLN A 100 -9.94 -3.99 8.03
C GLN A 100 -9.21 -5.17 8.64
N ALA A 101 -8.21 -4.87 9.49
CA ALA A 101 -7.54 -5.87 10.28
C ALA A 101 -8.44 -6.21 11.48
N MET A 102 -8.94 -7.42 11.49
CA MET A 102 -9.89 -7.87 12.50
C MET A 102 -9.15 -8.40 13.73
N ASP A 103 -9.63 -8.06 14.91
CA ASP A 103 -9.14 -8.67 16.14
C ASP A 103 -9.65 -10.11 16.23
N MET A 104 -8.77 -11.01 16.68
CA MET A 104 -9.11 -12.43 16.79
C MET A 104 -9.03 -12.89 18.23
#